data_74290f76c076153cbad10478bc8fffe3
#
_entry.id   74290f76c076153cbad10478bc8fffe3
#
_cell.length_a   1.000
_cell.length_b   1.000
_cell.length_c   1.000
_cell.angle_alpha   90.00
_cell.angle_beta   90.00
_cell.angle_gamma   90.00
#
_symmetry.space_group_name_H-M   'P 1'
#
loop_
_entity.id
_entity.type
_entity.pdbx_description
1 polymer ?
#
loop_
_entity_poly.entity_id
_entity_poly.type
_entity_poly.pdbx_seq_one_letter_code
_entity_poly.pdbx_strand_id
1 'polypeptide(L)'
;MSFLTAGEPEVRAWTIKKGTTAPNAAGKIHSDIQRGFIKAEVISYDDLIKEGSMVQAKEKGLVRQEGKEYIMQEGDIVLFKFNV
;
A
#
# COMPACT_ATOMS: atom_id res chain seq x y z
N MET A 1 10.16 -3.29 -10.03
CA MET A 1 9.08 -2.31 -9.89
C MET A 1 9.06 -1.72 -8.48
N SER A 2 8.37 -0.62 -8.30
CA SER A 2 8.36 0.08 -7.03
C SER A 2 6.95 0.37 -6.57
N PHE A 3 6.78 0.44 -5.26
CA PHE A 3 5.58 0.96 -4.64
C PHE A 3 5.97 1.95 -3.54
N LEU A 4 5.02 2.78 -3.13
CA LEU A 4 5.23 3.78 -2.09
C LEU A 4 4.40 3.42 -0.87
N THR A 5 4.98 3.59 0.32
CA THR A 5 4.19 3.49 1.55
C THR A 5 3.78 4.87 2.01
N ALA A 6 2.49 5.01 2.31
CA ALA A 6 1.95 6.21 2.93
C ALA A 6 1.91 6.00 4.43
N GLY A 7 2.18 7.05 5.18
CA GLY A 7 2.13 6.98 6.64
C GLY A 7 3.02 8.04 7.24
N GLU A 8 2.98 8.15 8.54
CA GLU A 8 3.79 9.09 9.26
C GLU A 8 5.19 8.54 9.49
N PRO A 9 6.21 9.39 9.44
CA PRO A 9 6.12 10.81 9.09
C PRO A 9 6.35 11.10 7.61
N GLU A 10 6.69 10.09 6.79
CA GLU A 10 7.06 10.35 5.40
C GLU A 10 6.69 9.21 4.47
N VAL A 11 6.57 9.55 3.19
CA VAL A 11 6.36 8.58 2.11
C VAL A 11 7.70 7.96 1.75
N ARG A 12 7.70 6.63 1.58
CA ARG A 12 8.92 5.91 1.24
C ARG A 12 8.69 4.96 0.08
N ALA A 13 9.67 4.88 -0.81
CA ALA A 13 9.63 3.97 -1.96
C ALA A 13 10.31 2.64 -1.63
N TRP A 14 9.74 1.57 -2.16
CA TRP A 14 10.25 0.21 -1.97
C TRP A 14 10.34 -0.50 -3.31
N THR A 15 11.39 -1.24 -3.51
CA THR A 15 11.59 -2.01 -4.75
C THR A 15 11.20 -3.46 -4.52
N ILE A 16 10.39 -4.01 -5.44
CA ILE A 16 9.94 -5.39 -5.38
C ILE A 16 9.98 -5.99 -6.79
N LYS A 17 9.91 -7.31 -6.84
CA LYS A 17 9.81 -8.02 -8.12
C LYS A 17 8.36 -7.95 -8.63
N LYS A 18 8.22 -7.89 -9.95
CA LYS A 18 6.91 -7.97 -10.58
C LYS A 18 6.23 -9.28 -10.15
N GLY A 19 4.95 -9.21 -9.82
CA GLY A 19 4.19 -10.36 -9.35
C GLY A 19 4.18 -10.55 -7.85
N THR A 20 4.81 -9.64 -7.09
CA THR A 20 4.83 -9.72 -5.63
C THR A 20 3.45 -9.43 -5.06
N THR A 21 2.97 -10.30 -4.17
CA THR A 21 1.70 -10.08 -3.47
C THR A 21 1.82 -9.06 -2.36
N ALA A 22 0.68 -8.52 -1.92
CA ALA A 22 0.68 -7.51 -0.86
C ALA A 22 1.36 -7.98 0.44
N PRO A 23 1.11 -9.19 0.97
CA PRO A 23 1.84 -9.63 2.16
C PRO A 23 3.34 -9.73 1.95
N ASN A 24 3.78 -10.19 0.79
CA ASN A 24 5.21 -10.28 0.50
C ASN A 24 5.84 -8.91 0.34
N ALA A 25 5.10 -7.95 -0.23
CA ALA A 25 5.54 -6.57 -0.29
C ALA A 25 5.68 -5.98 1.12
N ALA A 26 4.72 -6.26 2.00
CA ALA A 26 4.77 -5.83 3.39
C ALA A 26 6.01 -6.39 4.09
N GLY A 27 6.41 -7.60 3.74
CA GLY A 27 7.60 -8.25 4.30
C GLY A 27 8.91 -7.54 3.96
N LYS A 28 8.91 -6.77 2.87
CA LYS A 28 10.07 -5.94 2.55
C LYS A 28 10.29 -4.84 3.57
N ILE A 29 9.22 -4.40 4.21
CA ILE A 29 9.28 -3.36 5.22
C ILE A 29 9.67 -3.95 6.56
N HIS A 30 8.93 -4.96 6.99
CA HIS A 30 9.19 -5.64 8.26
C HIS A 30 8.45 -6.97 8.31
N SER A 31 9.09 -8.00 8.87
CA SER A 31 8.49 -9.33 8.96
C SER A 31 7.20 -9.34 9.79
N ASP A 32 7.09 -8.46 10.78
CA ASP A 32 5.88 -8.38 11.60
C ASP A 32 4.67 -7.89 10.81
N ILE A 33 4.90 -6.97 9.86
CA ILE A 33 3.81 -6.47 9.00
C ILE A 33 3.32 -7.61 8.10
N GLN A 34 4.24 -8.39 7.55
CA GLN A 34 3.88 -9.56 6.74
C GLN A 34 3.12 -10.59 7.56
N ARG A 35 3.63 -10.92 8.73
CA ARG A 35 3.04 -11.95 9.59
C ARG A 35 1.66 -11.55 10.08
N GLY A 36 1.48 -10.29 10.44
CA GLY A 36 0.22 -9.78 10.95
C GLY A 36 -0.68 -9.16 9.91
N PHE A 37 -0.38 -9.35 8.62
CA PHE A 37 -1.11 -8.72 7.52
C PHE A 37 -2.61 -8.96 7.63
N ILE A 38 -3.39 -7.87 7.53
CA ILE A 38 -4.85 -7.92 7.50
C ILE A 38 -5.33 -7.56 6.10
N LYS A 39 -4.93 -6.40 5.62
CA LYS A 39 -5.29 -5.89 4.30
C LYS A 39 -4.36 -4.77 3.89
N ALA A 40 -4.41 -4.40 2.62
CA ALA A 40 -3.70 -3.24 2.10
C ALA A 40 -4.73 -2.22 1.60
N GLU A 41 -4.57 -0.97 2.00
CA GLU A 41 -5.33 0.14 1.43
C GLU A 41 -4.48 0.75 0.34
N VAL A 42 -4.97 0.71 -0.89
CA VAL A 42 -4.18 1.03 -2.08
C VAL A 42 -4.84 2.14 -2.87
N ILE A 43 -4.05 3.09 -3.31
CA ILE A 43 -4.51 4.17 -4.19
C ILE A 43 -3.45 4.42 -5.26
N SER A 44 -3.88 4.84 -6.45
CA SER A 44 -2.95 5.25 -7.47
C SER A 44 -2.36 6.62 -7.14
N TYR A 45 -1.15 6.88 -7.64
CA TYR A 45 -0.49 8.16 -7.45
C TYR A 45 -1.36 9.31 -7.99
N ASP A 46 -1.93 9.14 -9.18
CA ASP A 46 -2.73 10.19 -9.80
C ASP A 46 -3.94 10.56 -8.96
N ASP A 47 -4.63 9.55 -8.40
CA ASP A 47 -5.79 9.80 -7.55
C ASP A 47 -5.40 10.51 -6.26
N LEU A 48 -4.27 10.12 -5.66
CA LEU A 48 -3.81 10.77 -4.44
C LEU A 48 -3.47 12.24 -4.68
N ILE A 49 -2.78 12.54 -5.77
CA ILE A 49 -2.43 13.91 -6.12
C ILE A 49 -3.70 14.74 -6.36
N LYS A 50 -4.66 14.18 -7.09
CA LYS A 50 -5.91 14.85 -7.39
C LYS A 50 -6.69 15.21 -6.12
N GLU A 51 -6.76 14.29 -5.17
CA GLU A 51 -7.53 14.51 -3.95
C GLU A 51 -6.75 15.23 -2.86
N GLY A 52 -5.43 15.20 -2.90
CA GLY A 52 -4.58 15.90 -1.95
C GLY A 52 -4.25 15.14 -0.68
N SER A 53 -5.02 14.12 -0.31
CA SER A 53 -4.73 13.30 0.87
C SER A 53 -5.43 11.95 0.80
N MET A 54 -4.92 10.99 1.58
CA MET A 54 -5.55 9.68 1.72
C MET A 54 -6.95 9.79 2.32
N VAL A 55 -7.14 10.70 3.27
CA VAL A 55 -8.45 10.88 3.91
C VAL A 55 -9.49 11.31 2.90
N GLN A 56 -9.18 12.32 2.09
CA GLN A 56 -10.11 12.79 1.07
C GLN A 56 -10.36 11.76 -0.01
N ALA A 57 -9.31 11.05 -0.43
CA ALA A 57 -9.45 9.98 -1.40
C ALA A 57 -10.35 8.86 -0.90
N LYS A 58 -10.21 8.52 0.38
CA LYS A 58 -11.03 7.48 1.01
C LYS A 58 -12.50 7.89 1.08
N GLU A 59 -12.78 9.14 1.41
CA GLU A 59 -14.14 9.68 1.42
C GLU A 59 -14.81 9.60 0.06
N LYS A 60 -14.03 9.70 -1.02
CA LYS A 60 -14.55 9.62 -2.39
C LYS A 60 -14.55 8.20 -2.95
N GLY A 61 -14.17 7.21 -2.15
CA GLY A 61 -14.17 5.82 -2.57
C GLY A 61 -13.05 5.44 -3.52
N LEU A 62 -11.96 6.20 -3.54
CA LEU A 62 -10.83 5.96 -4.45
C LEU A 62 -9.76 5.05 -3.86
N VAL A 63 -9.82 4.81 -2.56
CA VAL A 63 -8.88 3.89 -1.89
C VAL A 63 -9.46 2.48 -1.92
N ARG A 64 -8.72 1.55 -2.54
CA ARG A 64 -9.16 0.17 -2.65
C ARG A 64 -8.72 -0.60 -1.42
N GLN A 65 -9.56 -1.55 -0.99
CA GLN A 65 -9.25 -2.48 0.10
C GLN A 65 -8.83 -3.79 -0.54
N GLU A 66 -7.57 -4.15 -0.41
CA GLU A 66 -7.02 -5.33 -1.07
C GLU A 66 -6.55 -6.37 -0.06
N GLY A 67 -6.79 -7.63 -0.39
CA GLY A 67 -6.46 -8.75 0.48
C GLY A 67 -5.12 -9.40 0.15
N LYS A 68 -4.94 -10.61 0.70
CA LYS A 68 -3.67 -11.35 0.62
C LYS A 68 -3.26 -11.75 -0.79
N GLU A 69 -4.20 -11.83 -1.71
CA GLU A 69 -3.92 -12.27 -3.07
C GLU A 69 -3.63 -11.12 -4.03
N TYR A 70 -3.74 -9.91 -3.56
CA TYR A 70 -3.50 -8.74 -4.39
C TYR A 70 -2.06 -8.71 -4.87
N ILE A 71 -1.87 -8.54 -6.17
CA ILE A 71 -0.55 -8.39 -6.78
C ILE A 71 -0.25 -6.91 -6.93
N MET A 72 0.84 -6.47 -6.32
CA MET A 72 1.24 -5.07 -6.34
C MET A 72 1.44 -4.57 -7.76
N GLN A 73 1.03 -3.34 -8.01
CA GLN A 73 1.18 -2.67 -9.29
C GLN A 73 2.20 -1.54 -9.19
N GLU A 74 2.88 -1.26 -10.30
CA GLU A 74 3.87 -0.18 -10.32
C GLU A 74 3.23 1.13 -9.88
N GLY A 75 3.89 1.80 -8.95
CA GLY A 75 3.42 3.10 -8.48
C GLY A 75 2.29 3.07 -7.48
N ASP A 76 1.86 1.88 -7.03
CA ASP A 76 0.86 1.81 -5.96
C ASP A 76 1.32 2.58 -4.74
N ILE A 77 0.39 3.30 -4.14
CA ILE A 77 0.61 3.91 -2.82
C ILE A 77 -0.22 3.11 -1.85
N VAL A 78 0.41 2.62 -0.81
CA VAL A 78 -0.20 1.61 0.04
C VAL A 78 -0.05 1.96 1.52
N LEU A 79 -1.11 1.66 2.28
CA LEU A 79 -1.07 1.64 3.72
C LEU A 79 -1.43 0.22 4.14
N PHE A 80 -0.46 -0.49 4.71
CA PHE A 80 -0.69 -1.85 5.19
C PHE A 80 -1.37 -1.82 6.55
N LYS A 81 -2.47 -2.55 6.67
CA LYS A 81 -3.13 -2.77 7.96
C LYS A 81 -2.68 -4.12 8.49
N PHE A 82 -2.18 -4.16 9.70
CA PHE A 82 -1.64 -5.38 10.29
C PHE A 82 -1.85 -5.37 11.79
N ASN A 83 -1.77 -6.55 12.37
CA ASN A 83 -1.89 -6.74 13.81
C ASN A 83 -0.88 -7.80 14.26
N VAL A 84 -0.05 -7.45 15.21
CA VAL A 84 0.96 -8.36 15.75
C VAL A 84 0.79 -8.55 17.26
#